data_7bd43ab58db3fdbbee40cc6fbd2306c4
#
_entry.id   7bd43ab58db3fdbbee40cc6fbd2306c4
#
_cell.length_a   1.000
_cell.length_b   1.000
_cell.length_c   1.000
_cell.angle_alpha   90.00
_cell.angle_beta   90.00
_cell.angle_gamma   90.00
#
_symmetry.space_group_name_H-M   'P 1'
#
loop_
_entity.id
_entity.type
_entity.pdbx_description
1 polymer ?
#
loop_
_entity_poly.entity_id
_entity_poly.type
_entity_poly.pdbx_seq_one_letter_code
_entity_poly.pdbx_strand_id
1 'polypeptide(L)'
;MTHLEWDEDKNQKNIRKHGISFEIAARVFLKPYLEIWDELHSGINKYGEMEDRFTAIGWVEDVLYVCYTIREHGSEEYIRMISARIAKEDERALYFRWLNNRI
;
A
#
# COMPACT_ATOMS: atom_id res chain seq x y z
N MET A 1 -3.90 12.85 -11.90
CA MET A 1 -2.61 12.64 -11.23
C MET A 1 -2.84 12.04 -9.86
N THR A 2 -2.12 11.00 -9.52
CA THR A 2 -2.24 10.35 -8.21
C THR A 2 -1.33 11.07 -7.22
N HIS A 3 -1.90 11.51 -6.11
CA HIS A 3 -1.16 12.14 -5.02
C HIS A 3 -0.89 11.11 -3.93
N LEU A 4 0.27 11.22 -3.30
CA LEU A 4 0.68 10.35 -2.20
C LEU A 4 0.87 11.19 -0.94
N GLU A 5 0.44 10.68 0.19
CA GLU A 5 0.64 11.32 1.48
C GLU A 5 0.90 10.30 2.57
N TRP A 6 1.54 10.71 3.64
CA TRP A 6 1.74 9.91 4.84
C TRP A 6 2.11 10.77 6.03
N ASP A 7 2.02 10.16 7.21
CA ASP A 7 2.49 10.73 8.46
C ASP A 7 3.98 10.39 8.60
N GLU A 8 4.83 11.39 8.77
CA GLU A 8 6.27 11.18 8.85
C GLU A 8 6.69 10.35 10.07
N ASP A 9 5.98 10.46 11.19
CA ASP A 9 6.25 9.62 12.36
C ASP A 9 5.98 8.15 12.04
N LYS A 10 4.93 7.86 11.29
CA LYS A 10 4.63 6.49 10.83
C LYS A 10 5.69 6.00 9.85
N ASN A 11 6.18 6.86 8.98
CA ASN A 11 7.26 6.55 8.06
C ASN A 11 8.52 6.13 8.84
N GLN A 12 8.90 6.90 9.84
CA GLN A 12 10.07 6.58 10.66
C GLN A 12 9.89 5.28 11.43
N LYS A 13 8.70 5.02 11.97
CA LYS A 13 8.39 3.75 12.63
C LYS A 13 8.49 2.58 11.64
N ASN A 14 8.02 2.76 10.42
CA ASN A 14 8.07 1.73 9.39
C ASN A 14 9.52 1.39 9.02
N ILE A 15 10.37 2.41 8.90
CA ILE A 15 11.80 2.20 8.63
C ILE A 15 12.43 1.38 9.75
N ARG A 16 12.16 1.72 11.02
CA ARG A 16 12.72 1.00 12.16
C ARG A 16 12.23 -0.46 12.23
N LYS A 17 10.96 -0.68 11.88
CA LYS A 17 10.34 -2.00 12.00
C LYS A 17 10.65 -2.91 10.81
N HIS A 18 10.64 -2.35 9.61
CA HIS A 18 10.71 -3.13 8.36
C HIS A 18 11.89 -2.78 7.46
N GLY A 19 12.63 -1.73 7.77
CA GLY A 19 13.76 -1.28 6.96
C GLY A 19 13.37 -0.61 5.65
N ILE A 20 12.12 -0.23 5.47
CA ILE A 20 11.60 0.35 4.22
C ILE A 20 10.95 1.68 4.51
N SER A 21 11.37 2.73 3.77
CA SER A 21 10.73 4.03 3.83
C SER A 21 9.48 4.06 2.97
N PHE A 22 8.55 4.95 3.29
CA PHE A 22 7.38 5.16 2.46
C PHE A 22 7.74 5.78 1.10
N GLU A 23 8.82 6.57 1.05
CA GLU A 23 9.34 7.10 -0.22
C GLU A 23 9.70 5.98 -1.20
N ILE A 24 10.39 4.94 -0.70
CA ILE A 24 10.73 3.78 -1.53
C ILE A 24 9.49 2.95 -1.83
N ALA A 25 8.66 2.66 -0.82
CA ALA A 25 7.46 1.84 -0.98
C ALA A 25 6.47 2.45 -1.98
N ALA A 26 6.37 3.78 -2.03
CA ALA A 26 5.48 4.47 -2.96
C ALA A 26 5.80 4.17 -4.43
N ARG A 27 7.01 3.71 -4.72
CA ARG A 27 7.41 3.34 -6.08
C ARG A 27 6.66 2.11 -6.60
N VAL A 28 5.98 1.36 -5.71
CA VAL A 28 5.15 0.23 -6.11
C VAL A 28 4.06 0.66 -7.11
N PHE A 29 3.58 1.90 -7.00
CA PHE A 29 2.50 2.41 -7.84
C PHE A 29 2.96 2.84 -9.24
N LEU A 30 4.27 2.81 -9.51
CA LEU A 30 4.82 3.19 -10.82
C LEU A 30 4.83 2.05 -11.84
N LYS A 31 4.63 0.82 -11.38
CA LYS A 31 4.61 -0.39 -12.21
C LYS A 31 3.34 -1.19 -11.93
N PRO A 32 3.03 -2.21 -12.73
CA PRO A 32 1.87 -3.05 -12.43
C PRO A 32 1.96 -3.65 -11.02
N TYR A 33 0.89 -3.52 -10.27
CA TYR A 33 0.79 -4.07 -8.91
C TYR A 33 -0.57 -4.74 -8.73
N LEU A 34 -0.60 -5.77 -7.89
CA LEU A 34 -1.84 -6.44 -7.52
C LEU A 34 -2.49 -5.67 -6.39
N GLU A 35 -3.70 -5.18 -6.61
CA GLU A 35 -4.45 -4.47 -5.56
C GLU A 35 -5.47 -5.40 -4.94
N ILE A 36 -5.48 -5.46 -3.62
CA ILE A 36 -6.42 -6.26 -2.85
C ILE A 36 -7.12 -5.36 -1.84
N TRP A 37 -8.47 -5.41 -1.83
CA TRP A 37 -9.26 -4.74 -0.80
C TRP A 37 -9.14 -5.52 0.50
N ASP A 38 -8.79 -4.83 1.58
CA ASP A 38 -8.60 -5.43 2.90
C ASP A 38 -9.92 -5.34 3.68
N GLU A 39 -10.73 -6.38 3.60
CA GLU A 39 -12.01 -6.45 4.26
C GLU A 39 -11.89 -6.38 5.79
N LEU A 40 -10.86 -7.00 6.37
CA LEU A 40 -10.68 -7.06 7.81
C LEU A 40 -10.39 -5.70 8.43
N HIS A 41 -9.62 -4.86 7.74
CA HIS A 41 -9.17 -3.58 8.25
C HIS A 41 -9.95 -2.39 7.69
N SER A 42 -10.91 -2.64 6.79
CA SER A 42 -11.83 -1.62 6.30
C SER A 42 -12.99 -1.47 7.27
N GLY A 43 -13.55 -0.28 7.36
CA GLY A 43 -14.70 -0.01 8.21
C GLY A 43 -14.70 1.41 8.76
N ILE A 44 -15.44 1.62 9.83
CA ILE A 44 -15.55 2.95 10.45
C ILE A 44 -14.29 3.22 11.27
N ASN A 45 -13.61 4.34 10.98
CA ASN A 45 -12.40 4.73 11.70
C ASN A 45 -12.74 5.45 13.02
N LYS A 46 -11.71 5.89 13.75
CA LYS A 46 -11.87 6.55 15.05
C LYS A 46 -12.61 7.89 14.97
N TYR A 47 -12.74 8.45 13.77
CA TYR A 47 -13.46 9.71 13.54
C TYR A 47 -14.90 9.49 13.07
N GLY A 48 -15.37 8.26 13.05
CA GLY A 48 -16.71 7.93 12.58
C GLY A 48 -16.88 7.91 11.06
N GLU A 49 -15.78 7.90 10.32
CA GLU A 49 -15.79 7.92 8.86
C GLU A 49 -15.50 6.53 8.29
N MET A 50 -16.16 6.19 7.19
CA MET A 50 -15.87 4.95 6.48
C MET A 50 -14.49 5.04 5.85
N GLU A 51 -13.66 4.04 6.12
CA GLU A 51 -12.30 3.97 5.58
C GLU A 51 -12.08 2.62 4.94
N ASP A 52 -11.81 2.62 3.63
CA ASP A 52 -11.43 1.42 2.89
C ASP A 52 -9.92 1.30 2.88
N ARG A 53 -9.43 0.12 3.26
CA ARG A 53 -8.01 -0.20 3.23
C ARG A 53 -7.71 -1.17 2.11
N PHE A 54 -6.57 -0.94 1.48
CA PHE A 54 -6.10 -1.72 0.35
C PHE A 54 -4.67 -2.19 0.60
N THR A 55 -4.30 -3.23 -0.12
CA THR A 55 -2.93 -3.69 -0.19
C THR A 55 -2.49 -3.69 -1.63
N ALA A 56 -1.31 -3.14 -1.90
CA ALA A 56 -0.64 -3.27 -3.19
C ALA A 56 0.53 -4.23 -3.02
N ILE A 57 0.58 -5.26 -3.85
CA ILE A 57 1.71 -6.18 -3.90
C ILE A 57 2.41 -5.94 -5.23
N GLY A 58 3.67 -5.55 -5.20
CA GLY A 58 4.40 -5.22 -6.42
C GLY A 58 5.90 -5.16 -6.22
N TRP A 59 6.60 -5.00 -7.33
CA TRP A 59 8.05 -5.05 -7.38
C TRP A 59 8.67 -3.66 -7.20
N VAL A 60 9.49 -3.52 -6.13
CA VAL A 60 10.36 -2.37 -5.91
C VAL A 60 11.65 -2.93 -5.30
N GLU A 61 12.63 -3.30 -6.12
CA GLU A 61 13.86 -3.96 -5.69
C GLU A 61 13.64 -5.34 -5.06
N ASP A 62 12.45 -5.58 -4.54
CA ASP A 62 11.93 -6.87 -4.07
C ASP A 62 10.41 -6.76 -4.16
N VAL A 63 9.70 -7.85 -3.92
CA VAL A 63 8.24 -7.80 -3.87
C VAL A 63 7.84 -7.22 -2.52
N LEU A 64 7.13 -6.10 -2.56
CA LEU A 64 6.66 -5.40 -1.36
C LEU A 64 5.17 -5.61 -1.15
N TYR A 65 4.78 -5.59 0.13
CA TYR A 65 3.41 -5.61 0.59
C TYR A 65 3.11 -4.26 1.23
N VAL A 66 2.33 -3.43 0.53
CA VAL A 66 2.12 -2.02 0.89
C VAL A 66 0.66 -1.81 1.25
N CYS A 67 0.39 -1.38 2.49
CA CYS A 67 -0.95 -1.06 2.95
C CYS A 67 -1.22 0.42 2.84
N TYR A 68 -2.40 0.78 2.34
CA TYR A 68 -2.79 2.17 2.14
C TYR A 68 -4.30 2.32 2.19
N THR A 69 -4.75 3.56 2.28
CA THR A 69 -6.14 3.92 2.13
C THR A 69 -6.24 5.04 1.10
N ILE A 70 -7.42 5.26 0.57
CA ILE A 70 -7.67 6.32 -0.40
C ILE A 70 -8.48 7.40 0.28
N ARG A 71 -8.01 8.64 0.19
CA ARG A 71 -8.68 9.81 0.76
C ARG A 71 -8.98 10.83 -0.32
N GLU A 72 -10.11 11.50 -0.16
CA GLU A 72 -10.48 12.60 -1.06
C GLU A 72 -10.29 13.93 -0.35
N HIS A 73 -9.65 14.87 -1.05
CA HIS A 73 -9.50 16.26 -0.60
C HIS A 73 -10.05 17.15 -1.72
N GLY A 74 -11.30 17.59 -1.54
CA GLY A 74 -12.00 18.31 -2.59
C GLY A 74 -12.28 17.39 -3.76
N SER A 75 -11.82 17.75 -4.95
CA SER A 75 -11.97 16.95 -6.18
C SER A 75 -10.80 16.01 -6.42
N GLU A 76 -9.80 16.00 -5.54
CA GLU A 76 -8.57 15.21 -5.74
C GLU A 76 -8.52 14.02 -4.80
N GLU A 77 -7.95 12.93 -5.33
CA GLU A 77 -7.80 11.66 -4.62
C GLU A 77 -6.36 11.45 -4.21
N TYR A 78 -6.16 11.04 -2.96
CA TYR A 78 -4.84 10.80 -2.38
C TYR A 78 -4.73 9.36 -1.91
N ILE A 79 -3.58 8.75 -2.20
CA ILE A 79 -3.18 7.49 -1.57
C ILE A 79 -2.47 7.84 -0.27
N ARG A 80 -3.03 7.39 0.85
CA ARG A 80 -2.41 7.59 2.16
C ARG A 80 -1.75 6.31 2.62
N MET A 81 -0.42 6.35 2.72
CA MET A 81 0.40 5.21 3.11
C MET A 81 0.20 4.86 4.58
N ILE A 82 0.06 3.58 4.87
CA ILE A 82 -0.15 3.08 6.24
C ILE A 82 1.05 2.26 6.70
N SER A 83 1.51 1.30 5.89
CA SER A 83 2.66 0.47 6.20
C SER A 83 3.23 -0.16 4.95
N ALA A 84 4.48 -0.60 5.02
CA ALA A 84 5.14 -1.28 3.93
C ALA A 84 6.16 -2.27 4.47
N ARG A 85 6.18 -3.47 3.91
CA ARG A 85 7.15 -4.51 4.27
C ARG A 85 7.45 -5.39 3.07
N ILE A 86 8.49 -6.20 3.19
CA ILE A 86 8.77 -7.22 2.17
C ILE A 86 7.64 -8.25 2.23
N ALA A 87 7.18 -8.69 1.07
CA ALA A 87 6.12 -9.68 0.96
C ALA A 87 6.56 -11.03 1.53
N LYS A 88 5.63 -11.73 2.18
CA LYS A 88 5.83 -13.11 2.61
C LYS A 88 5.80 -14.03 1.40
N GLU A 89 6.20 -15.28 1.60
CA GLU A 89 6.32 -16.23 0.49
C GLU A 89 4.99 -16.46 -0.25
N ASP A 90 3.90 -16.61 0.48
CA ASP A 90 2.57 -16.79 -0.12
C ASP A 90 2.10 -15.55 -0.88
N GLU A 91 2.45 -14.37 -0.37
CA GLU A 91 2.12 -13.10 -1.02
C GLU A 91 2.93 -12.90 -2.31
N ARG A 92 4.22 -13.30 -2.29
CA ARG A 92 5.06 -13.30 -3.50
C ARG A 92 4.47 -14.21 -4.56
N ALA A 93 4.08 -15.42 -4.18
CA ALA A 93 3.50 -16.40 -5.11
C ALA A 93 2.21 -15.87 -5.74
N LEU A 94 1.38 -15.21 -4.94
CA LEU A 94 0.15 -14.60 -5.41
C LEU A 94 0.43 -13.49 -6.45
N TYR A 95 1.41 -12.64 -6.16
CA TYR A 95 1.82 -11.57 -7.07
C TYR A 95 2.31 -12.11 -8.41
N PHE A 96 3.20 -13.10 -8.40
CA PHE A 96 3.74 -13.66 -9.64
C PHE A 96 2.69 -14.40 -10.44
N ARG A 97 1.77 -15.08 -9.78
CA ARG A 97 0.64 -15.72 -10.47
C ARG A 97 -0.24 -14.68 -11.17
N TRP A 98 -0.57 -13.61 -10.45
CA TRP A 98 -1.35 -12.51 -11.02
C TRP A 98 -0.61 -11.86 -12.20
N LEU A 99 0.68 -11.59 -12.04
CA LEU A 99 1.49 -10.96 -13.08
C LEU A 99 1.55 -11.82 -14.34
N ASN A 100 1.74 -13.12 -14.18
CA ASN A 100 1.82 -14.06 -15.32
C ASN A 100 0.49 -14.19 -16.07
N ASN A 101 -0.62 -13.90 -15.42
CA ASN A 101 -1.96 -14.03 -16.01
C ASN A 101 -2.49 -12.72 -16.60
N ARG A 102 -1.69 -11.66 -16.63
CA ARG A 102 -2.13 -10.35 -17.12
C ARG A 102 -2.04 -10.17 -18.63
N ILE A 103 -1.44 -11.05 -19.32
CA ILE A 103 -1.18 -10.94 -20.77
C ILE A 103 -2.47 -11.05 -21.57
#